data_186ca75c6a6bf67d6e6bd167f6084519
#
_entry.id   186ca75c6a6bf67d6e6bd167f6084519
#
_cell.length_a   1.000
_cell.length_b   1.000
_cell.length_c   1.000
_cell.angle_alpha   90.00
_cell.angle_beta   90.00
_cell.angle_gamma   90.00
#
_symmetry.space_group_name_H-M   'P 1'
#
loop_
_entity.id
_entity.type
_entity.pdbx_description
1 polymer ?
#
loop_
_entity_poly.entity_id
_entity_poly.type
_entity_poly.pdbx_seq_one_letter_code
_entity_poly.pdbx_strand_id
1 'polypeptide(L)'
;LNSLQKICLMHGTEVSYYKKLFQTVGNIMRMIEKDDLTKYLLFLEDIFPYMEKYRYKKGMKEIICEMKQLLKGNGNGADTDRALLLDYQACMETKPEKAIELEKEALAQIKEITEDNAHLVSNLHANLGGLYRLNGQAALAKEHMEKGIFLLEQYQLLYTNDSIPQINNYAALLTELQEPERAMAALQKLVQIIKEYNSDTCLDYAQVQESMGNICLITANISQSKTHFKKAMKIYENVWADEPELIEEKYQEIQELYPQV
;
A
#
# COMPACT_ATOMS: atom_id res chain seq x y z
N LEU A 1 -12.33 15.27 -4.42
CA LEU A 1 -11.34 14.16 -4.44
C LEU A 1 -9.96 14.67 -4.84
N ASN A 2 -9.77 15.23 -6.02
CA ASN A 2 -8.50 15.87 -6.43
C ASN A 2 -7.98 16.92 -5.43
N SER A 3 -8.83 17.55 -4.65
CA SER A 3 -8.45 18.52 -3.62
C SER A 3 -7.92 17.84 -2.35
N LEU A 4 -8.47 16.69 -1.95
CA LEU A 4 -7.99 15.89 -0.83
C LEU A 4 -6.61 15.27 -1.14
N GLN A 5 -6.47 14.68 -2.33
CA GLN A 5 -5.17 14.18 -2.81
C GLN A 5 -4.13 15.30 -2.85
N LYS A 6 -4.47 16.49 -3.35
CA LYS A 6 -3.56 17.64 -3.34
C LYS A 6 -3.21 18.12 -1.93
N ILE A 7 -4.18 18.12 -1.00
CA ILE A 7 -3.93 18.47 0.40
C ILE A 7 -3.00 17.43 1.04
N CYS A 8 -3.23 16.15 0.79
CA CYS A 8 -2.35 15.09 1.28
C CYS A 8 -0.93 15.19 0.71
N LEU A 9 -0.77 15.58 -0.55
CA LEU A 9 0.54 15.78 -1.18
C LEU A 9 1.26 17.06 -0.69
N MET A 10 0.52 18.10 -0.32
CA MET A 10 1.10 19.39 0.08
C MET A 10 1.54 19.47 1.56
N HIS A 11 0.94 18.69 2.44
CA HIS A 11 1.14 18.80 3.90
C HIS A 11 1.82 17.58 4.54
N GLY A 12 2.49 16.76 3.79
CA GLY A 12 3.07 15.44 3.98
C GLY A 12 3.84 15.11 5.26
N THR A 13 3.47 15.61 6.44
CA THR A 13 4.35 15.44 7.59
C THR A 13 3.70 15.03 8.92
N GLU A 14 2.37 15.09 9.10
CA GLU A 14 1.79 14.80 10.41
C GLU A 14 0.62 13.80 10.33
N VAL A 15 0.82 12.62 10.89
CA VAL A 15 -0.24 11.58 10.98
C VAL A 15 -1.47 12.09 11.72
N SER A 16 -1.30 12.89 12.77
CA SER A 16 -2.41 13.49 13.53
C SER A 16 -3.26 14.45 12.67
N TYR A 17 -2.64 15.18 11.75
CA TYR A 17 -3.36 16.04 10.81
C TYR A 17 -4.24 15.22 9.87
N TYR A 18 -3.74 14.14 9.30
CA TYR A 18 -4.52 13.26 8.43
C TYR A 18 -5.66 12.55 9.18
N LYS A 19 -5.41 12.08 10.40
CA LYS A 19 -6.47 11.51 11.26
C LYS A 19 -7.63 12.48 11.45
N LYS A 20 -7.34 13.75 11.77
CA LYS A 20 -8.36 14.81 11.92
C LYS A 20 -9.05 15.13 10.61
N LEU A 21 -8.29 15.23 9.51
CA LEU A 21 -8.82 15.49 8.18
C LEU A 21 -9.80 14.38 7.77
N PHE A 22 -9.43 13.12 7.89
CA PHE A 22 -10.28 11.98 7.55
C PHE A 22 -11.55 11.94 8.39
N GLN A 23 -11.46 12.22 9.70
CA GLN A 23 -12.64 12.32 10.56
C GLN A 23 -13.56 13.45 10.13
N THR A 24 -13.02 14.63 9.84
CA THR A 24 -13.82 15.80 9.45
C THR A 24 -14.50 15.58 8.11
N VAL A 25 -13.75 15.10 7.10
CA VAL A 25 -14.28 14.83 5.76
C VAL A 25 -15.30 13.70 5.80
N GLY A 26 -15.03 12.60 6.53
CA GLY A 26 -15.98 11.51 6.73
C GLY A 26 -17.30 11.99 7.35
N ASN A 27 -17.24 12.89 8.36
CA ASN A 27 -18.43 13.47 8.95
C ASN A 27 -19.22 14.34 7.97
N ILE A 28 -18.52 15.17 7.18
CA ILE A 28 -19.15 16.02 6.15
C ILE A 28 -19.81 15.14 5.08
N MET A 29 -19.15 14.13 4.59
CA MET A 29 -19.69 13.23 3.56
C MET A 29 -20.92 12.47 4.04
N ARG A 30 -20.91 11.96 5.27
CA ARG A 30 -22.10 11.33 5.88
C ARG A 30 -23.30 12.28 5.99
N MET A 31 -23.06 13.58 6.11
CA MET A 31 -24.12 14.59 6.19
C MET A 31 -24.68 14.96 4.81
N ILE A 32 -23.84 14.96 3.78
CA ILE A 32 -24.18 15.50 2.45
C ILE A 32 -24.75 14.43 1.52
N GLU A 33 -24.31 13.16 1.62
CA GLU A 33 -24.51 12.18 0.55
C GLU A 33 -25.29 10.92 0.96
N LYS A 34 -26.18 11.01 1.92
CA LYS A 34 -27.12 9.91 2.20
C LYS A 34 -27.95 9.48 1.00
N ASP A 35 -28.06 10.34 -0.02
CA ASP A 35 -28.89 10.14 -1.20
C ASP A 35 -28.12 9.64 -2.44
N ASP A 36 -26.76 9.65 -2.43
CA ASP A 36 -25.93 9.17 -3.55
C ASP A 36 -24.90 8.11 -3.06
N LEU A 37 -25.39 6.89 -2.97
CA LEU A 37 -24.61 5.75 -2.48
C LEU A 37 -23.32 5.53 -3.27
N THR A 38 -23.36 5.69 -4.60
CA THR A 38 -22.20 5.46 -5.47
C THR A 38 -21.06 6.42 -5.16
N LYS A 39 -21.37 7.70 -5.00
CA LYS A 39 -20.36 8.71 -4.64
C LYS A 39 -19.79 8.48 -3.25
N TYR A 40 -20.61 8.01 -2.32
CA TYR A 40 -20.14 7.73 -0.98
C TYR A 40 -19.22 6.50 -0.95
N LEU A 41 -19.53 5.46 -1.69
CA LEU A 41 -18.65 4.29 -1.85
C LEU A 41 -17.30 4.72 -2.46
N LEU A 42 -17.30 5.44 -3.57
CA LEU A 42 -16.08 5.96 -4.19
C LEU A 42 -15.23 6.80 -3.22
N PHE A 43 -15.87 7.60 -2.37
CA PHE A 43 -15.18 8.36 -1.34
C PHE A 43 -14.51 7.46 -0.28
N LEU A 44 -15.19 6.39 0.17
CA LEU A 44 -14.63 5.45 1.14
C LEU A 44 -13.44 4.68 0.52
N GLU A 45 -13.56 4.30 -0.74
CA GLU A 45 -12.51 3.64 -1.53
C GLU A 45 -11.26 4.52 -1.66
N ASP A 46 -11.44 5.79 -1.99
CA ASP A 46 -10.34 6.74 -2.14
C ASP A 46 -9.60 7.04 -0.82
N ILE A 47 -10.28 6.96 0.32
CA ILE A 47 -9.69 7.28 1.62
C ILE A 47 -8.96 6.10 2.25
N PHE A 48 -9.43 4.88 2.04
CA PHE A 48 -8.90 3.70 2.73
C PHE A 48 -7.38 3.52 2.54
N PRO A 49 -6.81 3.63 1.32
CA PRO A 49 -5.37 3.47 1.12
C PRO A 49 -4.53 4.48 1.91
N TYR A 50 -5.05 5.71 2.10
CA TYR A 50 -4.36 6.70 2.93
C TYR A 50 -4.42 6.33 4.42
N MET A 51 -5.56 5.83 4.91
CA MET A 51 -5.67 5.36 6.29
C MET A 51 -4.75 4.19 6.56
N GLU A 52 -4.62 3.26 5.62
CA GLU A 52 -3.69 2.14 5.67
C GLU A 52 -2.23 2.65 5.71
N LYS A 53 -1.86 3.49 4.77
CA LYS A 53 -0.53 4.10 4.65
C LYS A 53 -0.09 4.81 5.94
N TYR A 54 -1.02 5.50 6.60
CA TYR A 54 -0.77 6.18 7.88
C TYR A 54 -1.13 5.33 9.10
N ARG A 55 -1.38 4.04 8.95
CA ARG A 55 -1.71 3.08 10.01
C ARG A 55 -2.89 3.50 10.89
N TYR A 56 -3.87 4.22 10.33
CA TYR A 56 -5.07 4.66 11.08
C TYR A 56 -6.11 3.54 11.19
N LYS A 57 -5.80 2.51 11.98
CA LYS A 57 -6.61 1.29 12.15
C LYS A 57 -8.07 1.55 12.56
N LYS A 58 -8.33 2.59 13.36
CA LYS A 58 -9.69 2.93 13.76
C LYS A 58 -10.54 3.37 12.56
N GLY A 59 -10.01 4.28 11.75
CA GLY A 59 -10.70 4.74 10.53
C GLY A 59 -10.93 3.61 9.52
N MET A 60 -9.95 2.75 9.33
CA MET A 60 -10.08 1.57 8.46
C MET A 60 -11.24 0.66 8.90
N LYS A 61 -11.37 0.38 10.22
CA LYS A 61 -12.49 -0.41 10.75
C LYS A 61 -13.84 0.26 10.53
N GLU A 62 -13.91 1.57 10.68
CA GLU A 62 -15.13 2.35 10.44
C GLU A 62 -15.55 2.26 8.97
N ILE A 63 -14.62 2.43 8.01
CA ILE A 63 -14.89 2.29 6.57
C ILE A 63 -15.40 0.88 6.24
N ILE A 64 -14.72 -0.16 6.70
CA ILE A 64 -15.15 -1.55 6.45
C ILE A 64 -16.56 -1.79 6.99
N CYS A 65 -16.89 -1.26 8.17
CA CYS A 65 -18.22 -1.39 8.77
C CYS A 65 -19.29 -0.69 7.93
N GLU A 66 -19.01 0.52 7.45
CA GLU A 66 -19.91 1.29 6.60
C GLU A 66 -20.11 0.62 5.24
N MET A 67 -19.05 0.21 4.56
CA MET A 67 -19.16 -0.53 3.28
C MET A 67 -19.99 -1.81 3.43
N LYS A 68 -19.78 -2.58 4.51
CA LYS A 68 -20.60 -3.77 4.80
C LYS A 68 -22.09 -3.45 4.94
N GLN A 69 -22.44 -2.34 5.56
CA GLN A 69 -23.85 -1.93 5.73
C GLN A 69 -24.45 -1.50 4.38
N LEU A 70 -23.70 -0.70 3.62
CA LEU A 70 -24.14 -0.18 2.33
C LEU A 70 -24.37 -1.30 1.30
N LEU A 71 -23.43 -2.23 1.21
CA LEU A 71 -23.50 -3.35 0.25
C LEU A 71 -24.53 -4.41 0.63
N LYS A 72 -24.90 -4.55 1.92
CA LYS A 72 -25.99 -5.44 2.37
C LYS A 72 -27.39 -4.89 2.03
N GLY A 73 -27.56 -3.57 2.07
CA GLY A 73 -28.87 -2.94 1.97
C GLY A 73 -29.43 -2.86 0.54
N ASN A 74 -28.57 -2.79 -0.46
CA ASN A 74 -28.98 -2.39 -1.81
C ASN A 74 -28.90 -3.50 -2.89
N GLY A 75 -28.34 -4.65 -2.63
CA GLY A 75 -28.22 -5.74 -3.63
C GLY A 75 -27.44 -5.40 -4.91
N ASN A 76 -27.08 -4.13 -5.10
CA ASN A 76 -26.60 -3.50 -6.33
C ASN A 76 -25.14 -3.02 -6.27
N GLY A 77 -24.34 -3.40 -5.25
CA GLY A 77 -22.92 -3.11 -5.29
C GLY A 77 -22.26 -3.81 -6.48
N ALA A 78 -21.40 -3.10 -7.22
CA ALA A 78 -20.64 -3.70 -8.30
C ALA A 78 -19.76 -4.85 -7.76
N ASP A 79 -19.39 -5.79 -8.62
CA ASP A 79 -18.49 -6.89 -8.24
C ASP A 79 -17.15 -6.32 -7.72
N THR A 80 -16.71 -5.16 -8.26
CA THR A 80 -15.54 -4.40 -7.79
C THR A 80 -15.67 -3.88 -6.36
N ASP A 81 -16.83 -3.33 -5.96
CA ASP A 81 -17.05 -2.82 -4.59
C ASP A 81 -16.97 -3.96 -3.56
N ARG A 82 -17.47 -5.14 -3.93
CA ARG A 82 -17.38 -6.35 -3.08
C ARG A 82 -15.95 -6.85 -2.98
N ALA A 83 -15.22 -6.84 -4.10
CA ALA A 83 -13.81 -7.21 -4.13
C ALA A 83 -12.99 -6.27 -3.25
N LEU A 84 -13.18 -4.96 -3.35
CA LEU A 84 -12.52 -3.95 -2.51
C LEU A 84 -12.85 -4.14 -1.02
N LEU A 85 -14.11 -4.42 -0.68
CA LEU A 85 -14.46 -4.67 0.73
C LEU A 85 -13.73 -5.90 1.28
N LEU A 86 -13.58 -6.95 0.50
CA LEU A 86 -12.86 -8.17 0.91
C LEU A 86 -11.36 -7.90 1.06
N ASP A 87 -10.76 -7.14 0.13
CA ASP A 87 -9.37 -6.66 0.20
C ASP A 87 -9.13 -5.85 1.50
N TYR A 88 -9.98 -4.86 1.79
CA TYR A 88 -9.87 -4.08 3.02
C TYR A 88 -10.03 -4.90 4.29
N GLN A 89 -10.85 -5.97 4.25
CA GLN A 89 -10.92 -6.92 5.36
C GLN A 89 -9.65 -7.75 5.49
N ALA A 90 -9.05 -8.16 4.37
CA ALA A 90 -7.77 -8.87 4.36
C ALA A 90 -6.64 -8.02 4.95
N CYS A 91 -6.55 -6.74 4.61
CA CYS A 91 -5.58 -5.79 5.20
C CYS A 91 -5.69 -5.66 6.72
N MET A 92 -6.88 -5.88 7.29
CA MET A 92 -7.12 -5.81 8.75
C MET A 92 -7.04 -7.16 9.45
N GLU A 93 -6.88 -8.24 8.72
CA GLU A 93 -6.81 -9.59 9.29
C GLU A 93 -5.41 -9.86 9.85
N THR A 94 -5.37 -10.52 11.01
CA THR A 94 -4.12 -10.85 11.70
C THR A 94 -3.60 -12.25 11.37
N LYS A 95 -4.46 -13.10 10.81
CA LYS A 95 -4.12 -14.49 10.44
C LYS A 95 -3.85 -14.55 8.94
N PRO A 96 -2.60 -14.84 8.51
CA PRO A 96 -2.25 -14.86 7.08
C PRO A 96 -3.13 -15.77 6.24
N GLU A 97 -3.50 -16.94 6.75
CA GLU A 97 -4.33 -17.90 6.02
C GLU A 97 -5.71 -17.32 5.69
N LYS A 98 -6.30 -16.61 6.67
CA LYS A 98 -7.61 -15.99 6.48
C LYS A 98 -7.53 -14.76 5.58
N ALA A 99 -6.45 -13.98 5.66
CA ALA A 99 -6.20 -12.90 4.71
C ALA A 99 -6.09 -13.43 3.28
N ILE A 100 -5.36 -14.55 3.06
CA ILE A 100 -5.26 -15.22 1.76
C ILE A 100 -6.63 -15.68 1.24
N GLU A 101 -7.50 -16.22 2.12
CA GLU A 101 -8.87 -16.61 1.73
C GLU A 101 -9.69 -15.41 1.28
N LEU A 102 -9.64 -14.30 2.00
CA LEU A 102 -10.35 -13.07 1.66
C LEU A 102 -9.87 -12.48 0.32
N GLU A 103 -8.57 -12.45 0.08
CA GLU A 103 -8.00 -11.97 -1.19
C GLU A 103 -8.40 -12.86 -2.38
N LYS A 104 -8.43 -14.19 -2.19
CA LYS A 104 -8.93 -15.11 -3.22
C LYS A 104 -10.42 -14.92 -3.50
N GLU A 105 -11.21 -14.71 -2.46
CA GLU A 105 -12.62 -14.40 -2.59
C GLU A 105 -12.83 -13.08 -3.32
N ALA A 106 -11.99 -12.06 -3.05
CA ALA A 106 -12.01 -10.79 -3.75
C ALA A 106 -11.74 -10.97 -5.25
N LEU A 107 -10.71 -11.71 -5.64
CA LEU A 107 -10.44 -12.03 -7.05
C LEU A 107 -11.61 -12.78 -7.71
N ALA A 108 -12.28 -13.68 -6.99
CA ALA A 108 -13.42 -14.44 -7.50
C ALA A 108 -14.67 -13.58 -7.76
N GLN A 109 -14.78 -12.37 -7.18
CA GLN A 109 -15.83 -11.41 -7.51
C GLN A 109 -15.66 -10.85 -8.93
N ILE A 110 -14.44 -10.72 -9.43
CA ILE A 110 -14.14 -10.09 -10.72
C ILE A 110 -14.29 -11.11 -11.84
N LYS A 111 -15.33 -10.95 -12.66
CA LYS A 111 -15.64 -11.86 -13.78
C LYS A 111 -14.83 -11.57 -15.03
N GLU A 112 -14.51 -10.31 -15.26
CA GLU A 112 -13.77 -9.83 -16.43
C GLU A 112 -12.81 -8.72 -16.00
N ILE A 113 -11.59 -8.75 -16.54
CA ILE A 113 -10.58 -7.71 -16.30
C ILE A 113 -10.72 -6.67 -17.41
N THR A 114 -10.96 -5.43 -17.00
CA THR A 114 -11.12 -4.26 -17.87
C THR A 114 -10.12 -3.19 -17.48
N GLU A 115 -10.00 -2.13 -18.28
CA GLU A 115 -9.17 -0.96 -17.95
C GLU A 115 -9.56 -0.36 -16.59
N ASP A 116 -10.86 -0.31 -16.29
CA ASP A 116 -11.39 0.29 -15.05
C ASP A 116 -11.03 -0.50 -13.79
N ASN A 117 -10.87 -1.83 -13.87
CA ASN A 117 -10.59 -2.67 -12.70
C ASN A 117 -9.19 -3.32 -12.72
N ALA A 118 -8.40 -3.12 -13.76
CA ALA A 118 -7.07 -3.73 -13.90
C ALA A 118 -6.13 -3.37 -12.74
N HIS A 119 -6.20 -2.14 -12.25
CA HIS A 119 -5.42 -1.71 -11.09
C HIS A 119 -5.84 -2.47 -9.82
N LEU A 120 -7.14 -2.61 -9.56
CA LEU A 120 -7.66 -3.39 -8.43
C LEU A 120 -7.18 -4.84 -8.51
N VAL A 121 -7.34 -5.50 -9.67
CA VAL A 121 -6.92 -6.90 -9.84
C VAL A 121 -5.41 -7.06 -9.66
N SER A 122 -4.62 -6.09 -10.13
CA SER A 122 -3.18 -6.05 -9.88
C SER A 122 -2.85 -5.95 -8.39
N ASN A 123 -3.57 -5.09 -7.64
CA ASN A 123 -3.40 -4.96 -6.19
C ASN A 123 -3.72 -6.26 -5.45
N LEU A 124 -4.86 -6.90 -5.78
CA LEU A 124 -5.24 -8.19 -5.19
C LEU A 124 -4.16 -9.26 -5.43
N HIS A 125 -3.57 -9.28 -6.62
CA HIS A 125 -2.46 -10.18 -6.91
C HIS A 125 -1.20 -9.81 -6.12
N ALA A 126 -0.86 -8.52 -5.99
CA ALA A 126 0.30 -8.08 -5.21
C ALA A 126 0.14 -8.41 -3.71
N ASN A 127 -1.06 -8.22 -3.15
CA ASN A 127 -1.39 -8.55 -1.76
C ASN A 127 -1.29 -10.06 -1.51
N LEU A 128 -1.88 -10.88 -2.38
CA LEU A 128 -1.69 -12.34 -2.33
C LEU A 128 -0.22 -12.74 -2.39
N GLY A 129 0.55 -12.13 -3.30
CA GLY A 129 1.97 -12.34 -3.39
C GLY A 129 2.70 -12.01 -2.10
N GLY A 130 2.39 -10.88 -1.47
CA GLY A 130 2.91 -10.47 -0.17
C GLY A 130 2.56 -11.46 0.95
N LEU A 131 1.30 -11.87 1.03
CA LEU A 131 0.83 -12.85 2.03
C LEU A 131 1.49 -14.22 1.85
N TYR A 132 1.62 -14.71 0.61
CA TYR A 132 2.31 -15.96 0.33
C TYR A 132 3.81 -15.88 0.66
N ARG A 133 4.45 -14.75 0.40
CA ARG A 133 5.84 -14.51 0.78
C ARG A 133 6.04 -14.59 2.29
N LEU A 134 5.19 -13.89 3.06
CA LEU A 134 5.21 -13.93 4.53
C LEU A 134 4.94 -15.34 5.09
N ASN A 135 4.16 -16.15 4.37
CA ASN A 135 3.87 -17.54 4.73
C ASN A 135 4.89 -18.54 4.19
N GLY A 136 6.04 -18.10 3.67
CA GLY A 136 7.12 -18.95 3.18
C GLY A 136 6.83 -19.67 1.85
N GLN A 137 5.77 -19.31 1.14
CA GLN A 137 5.33 -19.93 -0.12
C GLN A 137 5.86 -19.15 -1.34
N ALA A 138 7.18 -19.10 -1.49
CA ALA A 138 7.87 -18.24 -2.46
C ALA A 138 7.43 -18.45 -3.92
N ALA A 139 7.10 -19.68 -4.33
CA ALA A 139 6.65 -19.97 -5.69
C ALA A 139 5.29 -19.31 -5.98
N LEU A 140 4.33 -19.41 -5.05
CA LEU A 140 3.03 -18.75 -5.17
C LEU A 140 3.15 -17.23 -5.07
N ALA A 141 4.03 -16.73 -4.20
CA ALA A 141 4.34 -15.31 -4.11
C ALA A 141 4.82 -14.76 -5.46
N LYS A 142 5.77 -15.45 -6.10
CA LYS A 142 6.29 -15.07 -7.42
C LYS A 142 5.20 -15.08 -8.47
N GLU A 143 4.43 -16.16 -8.57
CA GLU A 143 3.33 -16.31 -9.54
C GLU A 143 2.34 -15.15 -9.44
N HIS A 144 1.89 -14.82 -8.23
CA HIS A 144 0.92 -13.77 -8.03
C HIS A 144 1.50 -12.37 -8.31
N MET A 145 2.69 -12.06 -7.81
CA MET A 145 3.32 -10.76 -8.07
C MET A 145 3.62 -10.55 -9.56
N GLU A 146 4.07 -11.58 -10.27
CA GLU A 146 4.29 -11.50 -11.73
C GLU A 146 2.98 -11.28 -12.49
N LYS A 147 1.87 -11.89 -12.06
CA LYS A 147 0.54 -11.61 -12.64
C LYS A 147 0.11 -10.15 -12.42
N GLY A 148 0.32 -9.61 -11.22
CA GLY A 148 0.03 -8.21 -10.92
C GLY A 148 0.86 -7.26 -11.80
N ILE A 149 2.17 -7.46 -11.88
CA ILE A 149 3.06 -6.66 -12.74
C ILE A 149 2.67 -6.77 -14.22
N PHE A 150 2.35 -7.97 -14.70
CA PHE A 150 1.90 -8.18 -16.08
C PHE A 150 0.62 -7.38 -16.40
N LEU A 151 -0.34 -7.33 -15.48
CA LEU A 151 -1.56 -6.52 -15.65
C LEU A 151 -1.24 -5.03 -15.70
N LEU A 152 -0.36 -4.54 -14.83
CA LEU A 152 0.08 -3.14 -14.87
C LEU A 152 0.77 -2.79 -16.21
N GLU A 153 1.57 -3.71 -16.77
CA GLU A 153 2.17 -3.53 -18.09
C GLU A 153 1.13 -3.52 -19.21
N GLN A 154 0.22 -4.50 -19.19
CA GLN A 154 -0.82 -4.65 -20.22
C GLN A 154 -1.71 -3.41 -20.34
N TYR A 155 -2.07 -2.81 -19.21
CA TYR A 155 -2.94 -1.64 -19.14
C TYR A 155 -2.18 -0.31 -19.01
N GLN A 156 -0.87 -0.29 -19.22
CA GLN A 156 0.02 0.89 -19.19
C GLN A 156 0.00 1.62 -17.83
N LEU A 157 -0.26 0.89 -16.76
CA LEU A 157 -0.28 1.39 -15.38
C LEU A 157 1.06 1.19 -14.66
N LEU A 158 2.01 0.49 -15.28
CA LEU A 158 3.33 0.25 -14.70
C LEU A 158 4.10 1.58 -14.61
N TYR A 159 4.78 1.78 -13.49
CA TYR A 159 5.51 3.01 -13.19
C TYR A 159 4.63 4.27 -13.13
N THR A 160 3.37 4.12 -12.75
CA THR A 160 2.53 5.22 -12.27
C THR A 160 2.68 5.37 -10.76
N ASN A 161 2.16 6.46 -10.20
CA ASN A 161 2.17 6.66 -8.74
C ASN A 161 1.45 5.52 -8.00
N ASP A 162 0.39 4.98 -8.57
CA ASP A 162 -0.44 3.94 -7.95
C ASP A 162 0.22 2.55 -7.97
N SER A 163 1.23 2.33 -8.82
CA SER A 163 1.97 1.07 -8.90
C SER A 163 3.18 0.98 -7.95
N ILE A 164 3.49 2.03 -7.21
CA ILE A 164 4.68 2.09 -6.33
C ILE A 164 4.72 0.94 -5.32
N PRO A 165 3.64 0.65 -4.56
CA PRO A 165 3.67 -0.43 -3.57
C PRO A 165 3.89 -1.81 -4.21
N GLN A 166 3.25 -2.09 -5.36
CA GLN A 166 3.38 -3.37 -6.05
C GLN A 166 4.81 -3.61 -6.52
N ILE A 167 5.43 -2.60 -7.16
CA ILE A 167 6.81 -2.71 -7.65
C ILE A 167 7.79 -2.82 -6.49
N ASN A 168 7.56 -2.09 -5.38
CA ASN A 168 8.40 -2.21 -4.19
C ASN A 168 8.33 -3.62 -3.58
N ASN A 169 7.12 -4.19 -3.45
CA ASN A 169 6.93 -5.56 -2.96
C ASN A 169 7.55 -6.60 -3.89
N TYR A 170 7.44 -6.40 -5.21
CA TYR A 170 8.09 -7.27 -6.19
C TYR A 170 9.62 -7.20 -6.11
N ALA A 171 10.19 -6.01 -5.90
CA ALA A 171 11.62 -5.86 -5.69
C ALA A 171 12.10 -6.58 -4.41
N ALA A 172 11.32 -6.55 -3.33
CA ALA A 172 11.61 -7.32 -2.13
C ALA A 172 11.65 -8.84 -2.42
N LEU A 173 10.66 -9.35 -3.15
CA LEU A 173 10.65 -10.75 -3.58
C LEU A 173 11.84 -11.11 -4.46
N LEU A 174 12.18 -10.29 -5.47
CA LEU A 174 13.35 -10.51 -6.31
C LEU A 174 14.64 -10.59 -5.49
N THR A 175 14.74 -9.78 -4.44
CA THR A 175 15.88 -9.80 -3.52
C THR A 175 16.00 -11.14 -2.79
N GLU A 176 14.88 -11.68 -2.29
CA GLU A 176 14.82 -12.99 -1.64
C GLU A 176 15.13 -14.15 -2.62
N LEU A 177 14.75 -13.98 -3.89
CA LEU A 177 15.05 -14.94 -4.96
C LEU A 177 16.48 -14.81 -5.52
N GLN A 178 17.34 -14.00 -4.87
CA GLN A 178 18.73 -13.76 -5.27
C GLN A 178 18.87 -13.10 -6.64
N GLU A 179 17.95 -12.21 -7.00
CA GLU A 179 17.95 -11.38 -8.20
C GLU A 179 18.13 -9.88 -7.84
N PRO A 180 19.17 -9.49 -7.04
CA PRO A 180 19.29 -8.14 -6.46
C PRO A 180 19.50 -7.05 -7.50
N GLU A 181 20.12 -7.35 -8.63
CA GLU A 181 20.33 -6.37 -9.72
C GLU A 181 19.01 -5.96 -10.36
N ARG A 182 18.09 -6.92 -10.58
CA ARG A 182 16.74 -6.64 -11.10
C ARG A 182 15.91 -5.86 -10.08
N ALA A 183 15.99 -6.24 -8.83
CA ALA A 183 15.34 -5.53 -7.73
C ALA A 183 15.82 -4.08 -7.64
N MET A 184 17.13 -3.85 -7.64
CA MET A 184 17.73 -2.51 -7.60
C MET A 184 17.30 -1.66 -8.79
N ALA A 185 17.30 -2.22 -10.01
CA ALA A 185 16.89 -1.51 -11.21
C ALA A 185 15.41 -1.07 -11.16
N ALA A 186 14.51 -1.92 -10.64
CA ALA A 186 13.10 -1.57 -10.43
C ALA A 186 12.95 -0.41 -9.42
N LEU A 187 13.64 -0.47 -8.29
CA LEU A 187 13.59 0.57 -7.27
C LEU A 187 14.19 1.89 -7.74
N GLN A 188 15.25 1.87 -8.55
CA GLN A 188 15.82 3.09 -9.13
C GLN A 188 14.82 3.81 -10.04
N LYS A 189 14.04 3.07 -10.83
CA LYS A 189 12.94 3.65 -11.62
C LYS A 189 11.85 4.22 -10.71
N LEU A 190 11.48 3.53 -9.64
CA LEU A 190 10.53 4.07 -8.65
C LEU A 190 11.00 5.38 -8.03
N VAL A 191 12.28 5.47 -7.68
CA VAL A 191 12.86 6.73 -7.15
C VAL A 191 12.66 7.90 -8.11
N GLN A 192 12.80 7.68 -9.43
CA GLN A 192 12.57 8.72 -10.42
C GLN A 192 11.10 9.16 -10.45
N ILE A 193 10.17 8.20 -10.47
CA ILE A 193 8.73 8.47 -10.47
C ILE A 193 8.29 9.21 -9.20
N ILE A 194 8.74 8.75 -8.04
CA ILE A 194 8.39 9.39 -6.77
C ILE A 194 8.86 10.85 -6.74
N LYS A 195 10.06 11.13 -7.25
CA LYS A 195 10.57 12.50 -7.33
C LYS A 195 9.82 13.38 -8.32
N GLU A 196 9.27 12.79 -9.38
CA GLU A 196 8.50 13.50 -10.40
C GLU A 196 7.09 13.85 -9.94
N TYR A 197 6.40 12.92 -9.29
CA TYR A 197 4.98 13.05 -8.92
C TYR A 197 4.76 13.44 -7.46
N ASN A 198 5.66 13.08 -6.57
CA ASN A 198 5.56 13.29 -5.13
C ASN A 198 6.74 14.13 -4.62
N SER A 199 7.15 13.84 -3.40
CA SER A 199 8.32 14.45 -2.78
C SER A 199 9.28 13.37 -2.30
N ASP A 200 10.57 13.65 -2.32
CA ASP A 200 11.58 12.78 -1.71
C ASP A 200 11.52 12.77 -0.16
N THR A 201 10.47 13.36 0.40
CA THR A 201 10.14 13.35 1.84
C THR A 201 8.87 12.56 2.16
N CYS A 202 8.26 11.85 1.18
CA CYS A 202 7.05 11.04 1.40
C CYS A 202 7.38 9.62 1.88
N LEU A 203 6.38 8.94 2.46
CA LEU A 203 6.52 7.57 2.95
C LEU A 203 6.94 6.58 1.86
N ASP A 204 6.42 6.72 0.63
CA ASP A 204 6.80 5.83 -0.47
C ASP A 204 8.29 5.91 -0.76
N TYR A 205 8.85 7.13 -0.72
CA TYR A 205 10.30 7.29 -0.89
C TYR A 205 11.09 6.64 0.25
N ALA A 206 10.61 6.76 1.51
CA ALA A 206 11.24 6.11 2.65
C ALA A 206 11.25 4.58 2.49
N GLN A 207 10.10 3.99 2.13
CA GLN A 207 9.99 2.54 1.91
C GLN A 207 10.90 2.04 0.77
N VAL A 208 10.98 2.79 -0.34
CA VAL A 208 11.89 2.45 -1.44
C VAL A 208 13.35 2.57 -1.00
N GLN A 209 13.71 3.60 -0.23
CA GLN A 209 15.07 3.72 0.33
C GLN A 209 15.40 2.56 1.29
N GLU A 210 14.46 2.15 2.13
CA GLU A 210 14.61 0.99 3.01
C GLU A 210 14.85 -0.30 2.20
N SER A 211 14.06 -0.55 1.15
CA SER A 211 14.24 -1.69 0.25
C SER A 211 15.60 -1.66 -0.46
N MET A 212 16.07 -0.50 -0.92
CA MET A 212 17.41 -0.35 -1.50
C MET A 212 18.51 -0.61 -0.46
N GLY A 213 18.30 -0.19 0.79
CA GLY A 213 19.18 -0.49 1.92
C GLY A 213 19.32 -2.01 2.14
N ASN A 214 18.20 -2.73 2.13
CA ASN A 214 18.18 -4.18 2.26
C ASN A 214 18.93 -4.89 1.13
N ILE A 215 18.75 -4.44 -0.12
CA ILE A 215 19.49 -4.99 -1.27
C ILE A 215 20.99 -4.75 -1.12
N CYS A 216 21.40 -3.53 -0.77
CA CYS A 216 22.81 -3.20 -0.54
C CYS A 216 23.44 -4.06 0.55
N LEU A 217 22.63 -4.48 1.54
CA LEU A 217 23.07 -5.35 2.59
C LEU A 217 23.39 -6.75 2.09
N ILE A 218 22.41 -7.35 1.43
CA ILE A 218 22.53 -8.71 0.89
C ILE A 218 23.69 -8.80 -0.09
N THR A 219 23.96 -7.72 -0.82
CA THR A 219 25.11 -7.61 -1.73
C THR A 219 26.41 -7.16 -1.02
N ALA A 220 26.44 -7.17 0.32
CA ALA A 220 27.59 -6.79 1.15
C ALA A 220 28.09 -5.33 0.97
N ASN A 221 27.27 -4.44 0.41
CA ASN A 221 27.60 -3.02 0.27
C ASN A 221 27.12 -2.21 1.50
N ILE A 222 27.77 -2.44 2.63
CA ILE A 222 27.37 -1.90 3.93
C ILE A 222 27.33 -0.36 3.96
N SER A 223 28.25 0.31 3.27
CA SER A 223 28.29 1.78 3.26
C SER A 223 27.07 2.40 2.57
N GLN A 224 26.65 1.83 1.43
CA GLN A 224 25.45 2.28 0.73
C GLN A 224 24.18 1.90 1.50
N SER A 225 24.14 0.71 2.09
CA SER A 225 23.06 0.27 2.94
C SER A 225 22.77 1.28 4.06
N LYS A 226 23.80 1.66 4.83
CA LYS A 226 23.70 2.70 5.88
C LYS A 226 23.16 4.03 5.34
N THR A 227 23.59 4.42 4.15
CA THR A 227 23.14 5.68 3.53
C THR A 227 21.66 5.64 3.20
N HIS A 228 21.17 4.53 2.67
CA HIS A 228 19.76 4.33 2.33
C HIS A 228 18.87 4.28 3.59
N PHE A 229 19.25 3.52 4.62
CA PHE A 229 18.50 3.48 5.87
C PHE A 229 18.44 4.83 6.59
N LYS A 230 19.54 5.58 6.63
CA LYS A 230 19.53 6.94 7.20
C LYS A 230 18.55 7.87 6.46
N LYS A 231 18.46 7.77 5.13
CA LYS A 231 17.47 8.54 4.37
C LYS A 231 16.04 8.15 4.71
N ALA A 232 15.77 6.83 4.79
CA ALA A 232 14.48 6.33 5.16
C ALA A 232 14.07 6.80 6.57
N MET A 233 14.94 6.60 7.56
CA MET A 233 14.68 6.99 8.96
C MET A 233 14.39 8.47 9.13
N LYS A 234 15.16 9.33 8.47
CA LYS A 234 14.90 10.77 8.51
C LYS A 234 13.50 11.15 8.05
N ILE A 235 12.95 10.41 7.09
CA ILE A 235 11.59 10.63 6.61
C ILE A 235 10.57 10.07 7.60
N TYR A 236 10.78 8.86 8.11
CA TYR A 236 9.90 8.26 9.12
C TYR A 236 9.80 9.16 10.38
N GLU A 237 10.92 9.69 10.87
CA GLU A 237 10.95 10.64 11.98
C GLU A 237 10.10 11.89 11.72
N ASN A 238 10.14 12.42 10.50
CA ASN A 238 9.34 13.59 10.14
C ASN A 238 7.86 13.27 9.98
N VAL A 239 7.53 12.15 9.30
CA VAL A 239 6.14 11.78 8.99
C VAL A 239 5.41 11.27 10.23
N TRP A 240 6.10 10.56 11.12
CA TRP A 240 5.56 10.02 12.36
C TRP A 240 5.96 10.80 13.60
N ALA A 241 6.26 12.10 13.48
CA ALA A 241 6.70 12.94 14.60
C ALA A 241 5.76 12.86 15.83
N ASP A 242 4.46 12.68 15.58
CA ASP A 242 3.42 12.54 16.63
C ASP A 242 3.17 11.08 17.06
N GLU A 243 3.91 10.12 16.51
CA GLU A 243 3.76 8.67 16.77
C GLU A 243 5.12 8.04 17.11
N PRO A 244 5.71 8.41 18.25
CA PRO A 244 7.07 7.98 18.60
C PRO A 244 7.23 6.46 18.71
N GLU A 245 6.14 5.74 19.02
CA GLU A 245 6.12 4.28 19.07
C GLU A 245 6.39 3.65 17.69
N LEU A 246 5.84 4.25 16.62
CA LEU A 246 6.09 3.78 15.25
C LEU A 246 7.54 4.01 14.82
N ILE A 247 8.14 5.10 15.25
CA ILE A 247 9.55 5.42 15.00
C ILE A 247 10.45 4.40 15.70
N GLU A 248 10.18 4.13 16.98
CA GLU A 248 10.94 3.17 17.78
C GLU A 248 10.81 1.75 17.20
N GLU A 249 9.59 1.32 16.82
CA GLU A 249 9.34 0.04 16.14
C GLU A 249 10.23 -0.08 14.88
N LYS A 250 10.27 0.99 14.07
CA LYS A 250 11.07 1.00 12.83
C LYS A 250 12.58 0.99 13.09
N TYR A 251 13.05 1.68 14.14
CA TYR A 251 14.45 1.59 14.56
C TYR A 251 14.82 0.16 14.97
N GLN A 252 13.97 -0.50 15.74
CA GLN A 252 14.18 -1.89 16.17
C GLN A 252 14.22 -2.84 14.97
N GLU A 253 13.28 -2.74 14.03
CA GLU A 253 13.29 -3.52 12.78
C GLU A 253 14.63 -3.38 12.01
N ILE A 254 15.11 -2.15 11.87
CA ILE A 254 16.38 -1.88 11.17
C ILE A 254 17.57 -2.37 11.97
N GLN A 255 17.58 -2.23 13.30
CA GLN A 255 18.68 -2.71 14.16
C GLN A 255 18.75 -4.23 14.23
N GLU A 256 17.62 -4.94 14.23
CA GLU A 256 17.59 -6.41 14.18
C GLU A 256 18.22 -6.94 12.89
N LEU A 257 17.97 -6.27 11.78
CA LEU A 257 18.61 -6.57 10.49
C LEU A 257 20.10 -6.14 10.49
N TYR A 258 20.46 -5.14 11.31
CA TYR A 258 21.75 -4.49 11.36
C TYR A 258 22.20 -4.13 12.77
N PRO A 259 22.86 -5.05 13.50
CA PRO A 259 23.51 -4.71 14.78
C PRO A 259 24.62 -3.66 14.67
N GLN A 260 24.97 -3.23 13.45
CA GLN A 260 26.10 -2.33 13.19
C GLN A 260 25.70 -0.96 12.57
N VAL A 261 24.41 -0.70 12.39
CA VAL A 261 23.89 0.59 11.96
C VAL A 261 23.48 1.41 13.14
#